data_217f9d40069b95111d3a8e1734039f8d
#
_entry.id   217f9d40069b95111d3a8e1734039f8d
#
_cell.length_a   1.000
_cell.length_b   1.000
_cell.length_c   1.000
_cell.angle_alpha   90.00
_cell.angle_beta   90.00
_cell.angle_gamma   90.00
#
_symmetry.space_group_name_H-M   'P 1'
#
loop_
_entity.id
_entity.type
_entity.pdbx_description
1 polymer ?
#
loop_
_entity_poly.entity_id
_entity_poly.type
_entity_poly.pdbx_seq_one_letter_code
_entity_poly.pdbx_strand_id
1 'polypeptide(L)'
;EIHYQPNVFAIGLAAKKKYTFICLIPYYIEHDYWHSVVGGIERARQELRPFNVSVNYLCYHHGDKKSYQEACHTIRDSSVDAVLIAPNFREETIELTSYLQENKIAYAFVDFNMEEANALTYIGQDSYKSGYIAAKILMRNYSLGEGQELVLFLSNNKNNPAEIQMQRRLKGFMSYITEEYDNLTIHEVVLNKSNQENNQQTLDEFFQAHPKAVLGIVFNSRVYQLGEYLRHAEHSMKGLIGYDLLKANVD
;
A
#
# COMPACT_ATOMS: atom_id res chain seq x y z
N GLU A 1 17.65 47.23 7.96
CA GLU A 1 17.95 45.79 7.75
C GLU A 1 17.33 45.37 6.42
N ILE A 2 18.17 44.94 5.47
CA ILE A 2 17.72 44.41 4.19
C ILE A 2 17.31 42.94 4.48
N HIS A 3 16.02 42.61 4.40
CA HIS A 3 15.54 41.25 4.46
C HIS A 3 15.92 40.49 3.15
N TYR A 4 17.21 40.23 3.02
CA TYR A 4 17.72 39.46 1.91
C TYR A 4 17.34 37.98 2.10
N GLN A 5 16.46 37.46 1.26
CA GLN A 5 16.26 36.03 1.10
C GLN A 5 17.13 35.57 -0.06
N PRO A 6 18.12 34.69 0.20
CA PRO A 6 18.97 34.16 -0.85
C PRO A 6 18.11 33.43 -1.90
N ASN A 7 18.41 33.66 -3.17
CA ASN A 7 17.78 32.92 -4.25
C ASN A 7 18.14 31.41 -4.13
N VAL A 8 17.14 30.58 -4.01
CA VAL A 8 17.29 29.14 -3.80
C VAL A 8 18.13 28.49 -4.91
N PHE A 9 17.99 28.97 -6.16
CA PHE A 9 18.80 28.52 -7.29
C PHE A 9 20.28 28.94 -7.14
N ALA A 10 20.54 30.12 -6.61
CA ALA A 10 21.92 30.56 -6.35
C ALA A 10 22.58 29.75 -5.23
N ILE A 11 21.82 29.33 -4.21
CA ILE A 11 22.31 28.43 -3.18
C ILE A 11 22.65 27.06 -3.79
N GLY A 12 21.78 26.51 -4.62
CA GLY A 12 22.01 25.23 -5.32
C GLY A 12 23.23 25.26 -6.23
N LEU A 13 23.42 26.34 -6.99
CA LEU A 13 24.62 26.54 -7.84
C LEU A 13 25.91 26.74 -7.03
N ALA A 14 25.82 27.36 -5.86
CA ALA A 14 26.97 27.52 -4.95
C ALA A 14 27.31 26.25 -4.18
N ALA A 15 26.34 25.33 -4.00
CA ALA A 15 26.55 24.05 -3.32
C ALA A 15 27.41 23.14 -4.19
N LYS A 16 28.69 22.94 -3.78
CA LYS A 16 29.61 22.01 -4.45
C LYS A 16 29.25 20.53 -4.20
N LYS A 17 28.40 20.25 -3.22
CA LYS A 17 28.01 18.89 -2.85
C LYS A 17 26.87 18.40 -3.75
N LYS A 18 27.07 17.23 -4.35
CA LYS A 18 26.03 16.49 -5.05
C LYS A 18 25.42 15.50 -4.08
N TYR A 19 24.09 15.45 -4.02
CA TYR A 19 23.36 14.47 -3.22
C TYR A 19 22.83 13.36 -4.11
N THR A 20 22.99 12.13 -3.67
CA THR A 20 22.49 10.92 -4.35
C THR A 20 21.43 10.25 -3.48
N PHE A 21 20.23 10.17 -3.99
CA PHE A 21 19.12 9.46 -3.33
C PHE A 21 18.79 8.21 -4.12
N ILE A 22 18.46 7.13 -3.40
CA ILE A 22 18.00 5.88 -4.00
C ILE A 22 16.58 5.62 -3.53
N CYS A 23 15.71 5.28 -4.49
CA CYS A 23 14.35 4.79 -4.22
C CYS A 23 14.33 3.28 -4.46
N LEU A 24 14.21 2.50 -3.38
CA LEU A 24 14.02 1.06 -3.41
C LEU A 24 12.51 0.78 -3.46
N ILE A 25 12.01 0.41 -4.62
CA ILE A 25 10.59 0.25 -4.91
C ILE A 25 10.29 -1.04 -5.68
N PRO A 26 9.06 -1.58 -5.63
CA PRO A 26 8.69 -2.69 -6.49
C PRO A 26 8.77 -2.34 -7.97
N TYR A 27 9.04 -3.34 -8.80
CA TYR A 27 8.84 -3.22 -10.24
C TYR A 27 7.38 -2.92 -10.54
N TYR A 28 7.12 -2.00 -11.45
CA TYR A 28 5.78 -1.51 -11.78
C TYR A 28 5.57 -1.42 -13.29
N ILE A 29 4.32 -1.48 -13.68
CA ILE A 29 3.87 -1.25 -15.05
C ILE A 29 2.99 -0.01 -15.11
N GLU A 30 2.77 0.50 -16.30
CA GLU A 30 1.87 1.63 -16.54
C GLU A 30 0.46 1.31 -16.00
N HIS A 31 -0.14 2.29 -15.32
CA HIS A 31 -1.47 2.21 -14.70
C HIS A 31 -1.61 1.33 -13.45
N ASP A 32 -0.52 0.77 -12.93
CA ASP A 32 -0.57 0.13 -11.61
C ASP A 32 -0.45 1.16 -10.46
N TYR A 33 -0.56 0.66 -9.21
CA TYR A 33 -0.43 1.49 -8.00
C TYR A 33 0.92 2.23 -7.96
N TRP A 34 2.02 1.53 -8.22
CA TRP A 34 3.37 2.08 -8.12
C TRP A 34 3.70 3.10 -9.21
N HIS A 35 3.04 3.04 -10.36
CA HIS A 35 3.16 4.05 -11.41
C HIS A 35 2.78 5.45 -10.90
N SER A 36 1.70 5.54 -10.10
CA SER A 36 1.28 6.81 -9.50
C SER A 36 2.27 7.32 -8.45
N VAL A 37 2.82 6.43 -7.61
CA VAL A 37 3.84 6.77 -6.60
C VAL A 37 5.10 7.30 -7.27
N VAL A 38 5.58 6.60 -8.31
CA VAL A 38 6.75 7.02 -9.09
C VAL A 38 6.52 8.36 -9.79
N GLY A 39 5.32 8.61 -10.29
CA GLY A 39 4.96 9.91 -10.86
C GLY A 39 5.13 11.07 -9.86
N GLY A 40 4.88 10.83 -8.57
CA GLY A 40 5.16 11.79 -7.49
C GLY A 40 6.65 11.97 -7.25
N ILE A 41 7.42 10.87 -7.21
CA ILE A 41 8.88 10.91 -7.05
C ILE A 41 9.54 11.65 -8.22
N GLU A 42 9.09 11.42 -9.45
CA GLU A 42 9.62 12.11 -10.64
C GLU A 42 9.37 13.62 -10.62
N ARG A 43 8.23 14.07 -10.13
CA ARG A 43 7.98 15.50 -9.93
C ARG A 43 8.94 16.07 -8.89
N ALA A 44 9.10 15.43 -7.74
CA ALA A 44 10.04 15.84 -6.72
C ALA A 44 11.49 15.85 -7.26
N ARG A 45 11.88 14.86 -8.07
CA ARG A 45 13.19 14.82 -8.73
C ARG A 45 13.44 16.03 -9.61
N GLN A 46 12.44 16.46 -10.38
CA GLN A 46 12.54 17.66 -11.23
C GLN A 46 12.70 18.91 -10.39
N GLU A 47 11.93 19.05 -9.31
CA GLU A 47 11.99 20.18 -8.38
C GLU A 47 13.32 20.25 -7.61
N LEU A 48 13.91 19.09 -7.28
CA LEU A 48 15.15 19.00 -6.54
C LEU A 48 16.43 19.11 -7.42
N ARG A 49 16.28 19.02 -8.74
CA ARG A 49 17.40 19.11 -9.67
C ARG A 49 18.28 20.38 -9.49
N PRO A 50 17.71 21.58 -9.24
CA PRO A 50 18.52 22.79 -9.00
C PRO A 50 19.37 22.72 -7.74
N PHE A 51 19.09 21.80 -6.81
CA PHE A 51 19.83 21.61 -5.56
C PHE A 51 20.92 20.55 -5.66
N ASN A 52 21.32 20.15 -6.87
CA ASN A 52 22.26 19.05 -7.12
C ASN A 52 21.85 17.71 -6.52
N VAL A 53 20.56 17.41 -6.45
CA VAL A 53 20.02 16.11 -6.03
C VAL A 53 19.83 15.24 -7.26
N SER A 54 20.39 14.03 -7.23
CA SER A 54 20.09 12.96 -8.17
C SER A 54 19.28 11.88 -7.47
N VAL A 55 18.25 11.37 -8.15
CA VAL A 55 17.40 10.28 -7.66
C VAL A 55 17.55 9.10 -8.60
N ASN A 56 17.94 7.95 -8.08
CA ASN A 56 18.07 6.69 -8.78
C ASN A 56 17.04 5.69 -8.27
N TYR A 57 16.60 4.78 -9.12
CA TYR A 57 15.65 3.73 -8.77
C TYR A 57 16.35 2.38 -8.73
N LEU A 58 16.10 1.62 -7.68
CA LEU A 58 16.37 0.20 -7.60
C LEU A 58 15.04 -0.53 -7.47
N CYS A 59 14.67 -1.25 -8.54
CA CYS A 59 13.42 -1.96 -8.58
C CYS A 59 13.62 -3.43 -8.24
N TYR A 60 12.74 -3.99 -7.42
CA TYR A 60 12.70 -5.41 -7.07
C TYR A 60 11.38 -6.03 -7.50
N HIS A 61 11.38 -7.32 -7.78
CA HIS A 61 10.15 -8.04 -8.08
C HIS A 61 9.36 -8.34 -6.81
N HIS A 62 8.09 -7.92 -6.78
CA HIS A 62 7.22 -8.10 -5.63
C HIS A 62 7.05 -9.60 -5.30
N GLY A 63 7.35 -9.98 -4.05
CA GLY A 63 7.31 -11.39 -3.61
C GLY A 63 8.58 -12.21 -3.92
N ASP A 64 9.54 -11.66 -4.65
CA ASP A 64 10.84 -12.29 -4.89
C ASP A 64 11.88 -11.79 -3.88
N LYS A 65 12.14 -12.63 -2.87
CA LYS A 65 13.10 -12.33 -1.79
C LYS A 65 14.51 -12.09 -2.33
N LYS A 66 14.92 -12.86 -3.33
CA LYS A 66 16.28 -12.74 -3.91
C LYS A 66 16.46 -11.41 -4.63
N SER A 67 15.48 -11.01 -5.43
CA SER A 67 15.48 -9.72 -6.10
C SER A 67 15.55 -8.55 -5.10
N TYR A 68 14.83 -8.65 -3.97
CA TYR A 68 14.90 -7.64 -2.92
C TYR A 68 16.26 -7.60 -2.22
N GLN A 69 16.86 -8.76 -1.90
CA GLN A 69 18.18 -8.87 -1.31
C GLN A 69 19.26 -8.27 -2.22
N GLU A 70 19.22 -8.56 -3.53
CA GLU A 70 20.16 -8.00 -4.51
C GLU A 70 20.09 -6.48 -4.56
N ALA A 71 18.86 -5.91 -4.51
CA ALA A 71 18.69 -4.47 -4.45
C ALA A 71 19.23 -3.87 -3.12
N CYS A 72 19.00 -4.53 -1.98
CA CYS A 72 19.56 -4.12 -0.69
C CYS A 72 21.10 -4.15 -0.70
N HIS A 73 21.71 -5.17 -1.29
CA HIS A 73 23.17 -5.23 -1.46
C HIS A 73 23.69 -4.09 -2.32
N THR A 74 23.03 -3.79 -3.44
CA THR A 74 23.40 -2.67 -4.31
C THR A 74 23.40 -1.33 -3.56
N ILE A 75 22.44 -1.12 -2.64
CA ILE A 75 22.42 0.09 -1.79
C ILE A 75 23.64 0.14 -0.88
N ARG A 76 23.99 -0.99 -0.23
CA ARG A 76 25.15 -1.06 0.68
C ARG A 76 26.47 -0.78 -0.03
N ASP A 77 26.59 -1.20 -1.30
CA ASP A 77 27.77 -1.01 -2.12
C ASP A 77 27.83 0.38 -2.80
N SER A 78 26.78 1.18 -2.66
CA SER A 78 26.63 2.48 -3.30
C SER A 78 26.99 3.62 -2.35
N SER A 79 27.56 4.70 -2.90
CA SER A 79 27.67 5.97 -2.17
C SER A 79 26.34 6.72 -2.27
N VAL A 80 25.56 6.70 -1.19
CA VAL A 80 24.21 7.28 -1.13
C VAL A 80 24.05 8.17 0.10
N ASP A 81 23.37 9.31 -0.06
CA ASP A 81 23.08 10.25 1.04
C ASP A 81 21.74 9.97 1.72
N ALA A 82 20.76 9.44 0.99
CA ALA A 82 19.47 9.03 1.56
C ALA A 82 18.79 7.94 0.74
N VAL A 83 17.92 7.17 1.40
CA VAL A 83 17.17 6.06 0.78
C VAL A 83 15.68 6.20 1.10
N LEU A 84 14.84 6.15 0.05
CA LEU A 84 13.40 5.94 0.18
C LEU A 84 13.11 4.46 -0.04
N ILE A 85 12.52 3.81 0.94
CA ILE A 85 12.34 2.35 0.95
C ILE A 85 10.85 2.01 0.94
N ALA A 86 10.43 1.22 -0.04
CA ALA A 86 9.18 0.47 0.02
C ALA A 86 9.50 -0.94 0.56
N PRO A 87 9.26 -1.20 1.86
CA PRO A 87 9.66 -2.48 2.45
C PRO A 87 8.79 -3.63 1.93
N ASN A 88 9.43 -4.77 1.61
CA ASN A 88 8.71 -5.96 1.13
C ASN A 88 9.00 -7.21 1.97
N PHE A 89 10.21 -7.38 2.45
CA PHE A 89 10.63 -8.48 3.32
C PHE A 89 11.17 -7.91 4.63
N ARG A 90 10.57 -8.35 5.73
CA ARG A 90 10.83 -7.76 7.05
C ARG A 90 12.30 -7.89 7.47
N GLU A 91 12.84 -9.08 7.39
CA GLU A 91 14.22 -9.37 7.85
C GLU A 91 15.24 -8.57 7.05
N GLU A 92 15.17 -8.63 5.73
CA GLU A 92 16.08 -7.92 4.83
C GLU A 92 15.98 -6.40 4.98
N THR A 93 14.75 -5.90 5.24
CA THR A 93 14.55 -4.48 5.49
C THR A 93 15.20 -4.04 6.80
N ILE A 94 15.07 -4.84 7.87
CA ILE A 94 15.73 -4.56 9.16
C ILE A 94 17.25 -4.58 9.01
N GLU A 95 17.81 -5.55 8.28
CA GLU A 95 19.24 -5.60 8.00
C GLU A 95 19.73 -4.38 7.21
N LEU A 96 18.98 -3.96 6.18
CA LEU A 96 19.31 -2.77 5.41
C LEU A 96 19.26 -1.52 6.28
N THR A 97 18.18 -1.34 7.05
CA THR A 97 17.99 -0.15 7.90
C THR A 97 19.01 -0.07 9.03
N SER A 98 19.42 -1.21 9.60
CA SER A 98 20.52 -1.27 10.57
C SER A 98 21.84 -0.76 9.95
N TYR A 99 22.18 -1.24 8.76
CA TYR A 99 23.36 -0.75 8.01
C TYR A 99 23.27 0.77 7.74
N LEU A 100 22.11 1.27 7.30
CA LEU A 100 21.91 2.71 7.04
C LEU A 100 22.09 3.54 8.31
N GLN A 101 21.59 3.07 9.45
CA GLN A 101 21.76 3.74 10.75
C GLN A 101 23.23 3.78 11.19
N GLU A 102 23.94 2.66 11.13
CA GLU A 102 25.35 2.57 11.48
C GLU A 102 26.21 3.53 10.63
N ASN A 103 25.85 3.69 9.34
CA ASN A 103 26.55 4.58 8.41
C ASN A 103 26.00 6.01 8.37
N LYS A 104 25.03 6.35 9.23
CA LYS A 104 24.37 7.68 9.32
C LYS A 104 23.75 8.12 8.01
N ILE A 105 23.24 7.18 7.22
CA ILE A 105 22.52 7.43 5.98
C ILE A 105 21.03 7.61 6.34
N ALA A 106 20.46 8.74 5.94
CA ALA A 106 19.05 9.02 6.17
C ALA A 106 18.15 8.11 5.34
N TYR A 107 17.04 7.64 5.92
CA TYR A 107 16.06 6.88 5.15
C TYR A 107 14.63 7.13 5.63
N ALA A 108 13.70 6.92 4.71
CA ALA A 108 12.26 7.03 4.94
C ALA A 108 11.55 5.82 4.35
N PHE A 109 10.40 5.48 4.92
CA PHE A 109 9.53 4.47 4.33
C PHE A 109 8.43 5.11 3.47
N VAL A 110 8.05 4.41 2.42
CA VAL A 110 6.90 4.73 1.58
C VAL A 110 5.97 3.53 1.45
N ASP A 111 4.66 3.77 1.46
CA ASP A 111 3.58 2.82 1.36
C ASP A 111 3.42 1.93 2.60
N PHE A 112 4.45 1.23 3.06
CA PHE A 112 4.44 0.41 4.27
C PHE A 112 5.35 0.97 5.35
N ASN A 113 4.87 0.94 6.61
CA ASN A 113 5.65 1.37 7.76
C ASN A 113 6.17 0.17 8.56
N MET A 114 7.40 0.28 9.01
CA MET A 114 8.03 -0.65 9.94
C MET A 114 8.54 0.16 11.15
N GLU A 115 7.70 0.25 12.19
CA GLU A 115 7.95 1.11 13.36
C GLU A 115 9.26 0.73 14.08
N GLU A 116 9.59 -0.56 14.09
CA GLU A 116 10.81 -1.09 14.71
C GLU A 116 12.12 -0.64 14.03
N ALA A 117 12.04 -0.14 12.80
CA ALA A 117 13.22 0.26 12.03
C ALA A 117 13.61 1.73 12.21
N ASN A 118 12.89 2.53 13.01
CA ASN A 118 13.23 3.92 13.34
C ASN A 118 13.56 4.81 12.12
N ALA A 119 12.77 4.72 11.04
CA ALA A 119 12.95 5.59 9.88
C ALA A 119 12.75 7.07 10.25
N LEU A 120 13.41 7.97 9.52
CA LEU A 120 13.24 9.42 9.69
C LEU A 120 11.78 9.86 9.56
N THR A 121 11.06 9.25 8.64
CA THR A 121 9.63 9.45 8.44
C THR A 121 9.01 8.29 7.66
N TYR A 122 7.68 8.24 7.69
CA TYR A 122 6.87 7.36 6.87
C TYR A 122 5.90 8.19 6.01
N ILE A 123 5.84 7.87 4.75
CA ILE A 123 4.95 8.49 3.77
C ILE A 123 3.96 7.43 3.31
N GLY A 124 2.75 7.52 3.78
CA GLY A 124 1.71 6.54 3.46
C GLY A 124 0.42 6.79 4.21
N GLN A 125 -0.51 5.85 4.05
CA GLN A 125 -1.83 5.93 4.65
C GLN A 125 -1.81 5.39 6.08
N ASP A 126 -2.55 6.05 6.99
CA ASP A 126 -2.92 5.46 8.28
C ASP A 126 -3.92 4.33 8.02
N SER A 127 -3.42 3.10 8.00
CA SER A 127 -4.19 1.92 7.62
C SER A 127 -5.36 1.65 8.58
N TYR A 128 -5.18 1.90 9.88
CA TYR A 128 -6.26 1.74 10.86
C TYR A 128 -7.40 2.73 10.59
N LYS A 129 -7.07 4.02 10.48
CA LYS A 129 -8.07 5.06 10.17
C LYS A 129 -8.73 4.83 8.83
N SER A 130 -7.98 4.36 7.82
CA SER A 130 -8.54 4.07 6.51
C SER A 130 -9.57 2.94 6.56
N GLY A 131 -9.32 1.90 7.36
CA GLY A 131 -10.27 0.82 7.60
C GLY A 131 -11.54 1.32 8.30
N TYR A 132 -11.38 2.11 9.36
CA TYR A 132 -12.49 2.73 10.10
C TYR A 132 -13.38 3.60 9.17
N ILE A 133 -12.74 4.43 8.34
CA ILE A 133 -13.44 5.28 7.37
C ILE A 133 -14.15 4.43 6.31
N ALA A 134 -13.53 3.34 5.83
CA ALA A 134 -14.14 2.45 4.86
C ALA A 134 -15.43 1.82 5.40
N ALA A 135 -15.41 1.34 6.66
CA ALA A 135 -16.61 0.83 7.31
C ALA A 135 -17.71 1.90 7.39
N LYS A 136 -17.34 3.10 7.82
CA LYS A 136 -18.27 4.23 7.93
C LYS A 136 -18.89 4.63 6.59
N ILE A 137 -18.11 4.61 5.51
CA ILE A 137 -18.61 4.90 4.16
C ILE A 137 -19.55 3.80 3.71
N LEU A 138 -19.15 2.52 3.84
CA LEU A 138 -19.96 1.38 3.42
C LEU A 138 -21.30 1.37 4.14
N MET A 139 -21.29 1.45 5.46
CA MET A 139 -22.50 1.31 6.29
C MET A 139 -23.41 2.53 6.24
N ARG A 140 -22.90 3.73 5.94
CA ARG A 140 -23.74 4.93 5.76
C ARG A 140 -24.42 5.01 4.41
N ASN A 141 -23.77 4.49 3.36
CA ASN A 141 -24.34 4.54 2.01
C ASN A 141 -25.32 3.38 1.74
N TYR A 142 -25.18 2.29 2.48
CA TYR A 142 -25.99 1.08 2.27
C TYR A 142 -26.58 0.61 3.59
N SER A 143 -27.90 0.73 3.73
CA SER A 143 -28.59 0.16 4.88
C SER A 143 -28.74 -1.35 4.71
N LEU A 144 -28.28 -2.10 5.71
CA LEU A 144 -28.57 -3.51 5.81
C LEU A 144 -30.03 -3.71 6.26
N GLY A 145 -30.79 -4.49 5.50
CA GLY A 145 -32.10 -4.99 5.92
C GLY A 145 -31.95 -6.13 6.94
N GLU A 146 -33.07 -6.55 7.52
CA GLU A 146 -33.11 -7.66 8.49
C GLU A 146 -32.51 -8.95 7.88
N GLY A 147 -31.54 -9.53 8.59
CA GLY A 147 -30.85 -10.76 8.21
C GLY A 147 -29.92 -10.64 7.01
N GLN A 148 -29.60 -9.42 6.53
CA GLN A 148 -28.54 -9.20 5.54
C GLN A 148 -27.16 -9.24 6.19
N GLU A 149 -26.16 -9.67 5.43
CA GLU A 149 -24.86 -10.06 5.93
C GLU A 149 -23.75 -9.27 5.25
N LEU A 150 -22.65 -9.08 5.97
CA LEU A 150 -21.44 -8.41 5.51
C LEU A 150 -20.36 -9.45 5.21
N VAL A 151 -19.59 -9.26 4.15
CA VAL A 151 -18.45 -10.11 3.83
C VAL A 151 -17.14 -9.33 3.77
N LEU A 152 -16.12 -9.87 4.41
CA LEU A 152 -14.75 -9.38 4.43
C LEU A 152 -13.90 -10.24 3.49
N PHE A 153 -13.46 -9.68 2.37
CA PHE A 153 -12.58 -10.39 1.44
C PHE A 153 -11.13 -10.16 1.84
N LEU A 154 -10.52 -11.20 2.36
CA LEU A 154 -9.14 -11.20 2.84
C LEU A 154 -8.21 -11.83 1.80
N SER A 155 -6.93 -11.53 1.86
CA SER A 155 -5.92 -12.23 1.08
C SER A 155 -4.92 -12.91 2.01
N ASN A 156 -4.59 -14.16 1.72
CA ASN A 156 -3.56 -14.88 2.48
C ASN A 156 -2.18 -14.55 1.90
N ASN A 157 -1.38 -13.81 2.65
CA ASN A 157 -0.03 -13.46 2.25
C ASN A 157 0.90 -13.34 3.45
N LYS A 158 0.98 -14.43 4.23
CA LYS A 158 1.81 -14.51 5.44
C LYS A 158 3.24 -14.04 5.15
N ASN A 159 3.78 -13.18 6.02
CA ASN A 159 5.13 -12.61 6.00
C ASN A 159 5.39 -11.44 5.03
N ASN A 160 4.37 -10.82 4.46
CA ASN A 160 4.54 -9.61 3.66
C ASN A 160 4.11 -8.37 4.48
N PRO A 161 4.85 -7.25 4.48
CA PRO A 161 4.41 -5.99 5.11
C PRO A 161 3.02 -5.52 4.68
N ALA A 162 2.60 -5.83 3.45
CA ALA A 162 1.24 -5.61 2.98
C ALA A 162 0.18 -6.33 3.82
N GLU A 163 0.51 -7.47 4.41
CA GLU A 163 -0.39 -8.19 5.32
C GLU A 163 -0.64 -7.38 6.60
N ILE A 164 0.40 -6.81 7.17
CA ILE A 164 0.29 -5.95 8.37
C ILE A 164 -0.63 -4.75 8.07
N GLN A 165 -0.49 -4.15 6.90
CA GLN A 165 -1.33 -3.03 6.47
C GLN A 165 -2.81 -3.46 6.36
N MET A 166 -3.07 -4.62 5.73
CA MET A 166 -4.42 -5.16 5.61
C MET A 166 -5.03 -5.52 6.96
N GLN A 167 -4.26 -6.11 7.87
CA GLN A 167 -4.70 -6.40 9.23
C GLN A 167 -5.02 -5.13 10.02
N ARG A 168 -4.24 -4.06 9.86
CA ARG A 168 -4.54 -2.75 10.46
C ARG A 168 -5.82 -2.15 9.88
N ARG A 169 -6.05 -2.27 8.56
CA ARG A 169 -7.31 -1.87 7.92
C ARG A 169 -8.49 -2.66 8.45
N LEU A 170 -8.36 -4.00 8.51
CA LEU A 170 -9.37 -4.88 9.08
C LEU A 170 -9.70 -4.50 10.53
N LYS A 171 -8.68 -4.27 11.37
CA LYS A 171 -8.87 -3.85 12.75
C LYS A 171 -9.63 -2.53 12.85
N GLY A 172 -9.27 -1.54 12.04
CA GLY A 172 -9.99 -0.26 11.99
C GLY A 172 -11.44 -0.42 11.52
N PHE A 173 -11.66 -1.22 10.50
CA PHE A 173 -12.99 -1.54 9.99
C PHE A 173 -13.86 -2.19 11.08
N MET A 174 -13.35 -3.22 11.73
CA MET A 174 -14.06 -3.93 12.79
C MET A 174 -14.32 -3.06 14.02
N SER A 175 -13.42 -2.11 14.35
CA SER A 175 -13.69 -1.16 15.44
C SER A 175 -14.95 -0.35 15.18
N TYR A 176 -15.11 0.22 13.98
CA TYR A 176 -16.33 0.94 13.63
C TYR A 176 -17.59 0.04 13.68
N ILE A 177 -17.48 -1.18 13.15
CA ILE A 177 -18.60 -2.12 13.15
C ILE A 177 -19.03 -2.47 14.58
N THR A 178 -18.09 -2.79 15.45
CA THR A 178 -18.41 -3.16 16.86
C THR A 178 -18.85 -1.99 17.73
N GLU A 179 -18.51 -0.75 17.36
CA GLU A 179 -18.94 0.46 18.06
C GLU A 179 -20.39 0.83 17.69
N GLU A 180 -20.82 0.58 16.45
CA GLU A 180 -22.06 1.12 15.90
C GLU A 180 -23.15 0.07 15.61
N TYR A 181 -22.78 -1.22 15.58
CA TYR A 181 -23.71 -2.28 15.17
C TYR A 181 -23.66 -3.49 16.10
N ASP A 182 -24.77 -3.78 16.74
CA ASP A 182 -24.98 -5.02 17.50
C ASP A 182 -25.50 -6.13 16.58
N ASN A 183 -25.00 -7.35 16.75
CA ASN A 183 -25.51 -8.57 16.11
C ASN A 183 -25.46 -8.60 14.56
N LEU A 184 -24.47 -7.92 13.95
CA LEU A 184 -24.24 -8.02 12.52
C LEU A 184 -23.57 -9.37 12.17
N THR A 185 -24.16 -10.12 11.25
CA THR A 185 -23.53 -11.32 10.72
C THR A 185 -22.44 -10.95 9.73
N ILE A 186 -21.22 -11.39 10.02
CA ILE A 186 -20.01 -11.08 9.23
C ILE A 186 -19.35 -12.39 8.82
N HIS A 187 -19.02 -12.50 7.54
CA HIS A 187 -18.29 -13.61 6.96
C HIS A 187 -16.89 -13.18 6.51
N GLU A 188 -15.95 -14.10 6.57
CA GLU A 188 -14.60 -13.92 6.03
C GLU A 188 -14.39 -14.87 4.86
N VAL A 189 -13.96 -14.33 3.72
CA VAL A 189 -13.60 -15.10 2.52
C VAL A 189 -12.15 -14.81 2.18
N VAL A 190 -11.33 -15.84 2.16
CA VAL A 190 -9.90 -15.72 1.85
C VAL A 190 -9.68 -15.99 0.37
N LEU A 191 -9.21 -14.97 -0.35
CA LEU A 191 -8.88 -15.06 -1.78
C LEU A 191 -7.38 -15.24 -1.98
N ASN A 192 -7.01 -16.11 -2.90
CA ASN A 192 -5.61 -16.40 -3.22
C ASN A 192 -5.12 -15.47 -4.36
N LYS A 193 -3.98 -14.79 -4.18
CA LYS A 193 -3.43 -13.87 -5.18
C LYS A 193 -3.04 -14.54 -6.50
N SER A 194 -2.69 -15.82 -6.46
CA SER A 194 -2.04 -16.53 -7.56
C SER A 194 -2.94 -17.51 -8.33
N ASN A 195 -4.16 -17.74 -7.85
CA ASN A 195 -5.04 -18.75 -8.42
C ASN A 195 -6.47 -18.21 -8.59
N GLN A 196 -6.74 -17.66 -9.76
CA GLN A 196 -8.06 -17.07 -10.09
C GLN A 196 -9.16 -18.12 -10.19
N GLU A 197 -8.87 -19.31 -10.75
CA GLU A 197 -9.87 -20.39 -10.87
C GLU A 197 -10.32 -20.87 -9.50
N ASN A 198 -9.39 -21.05 -8.56
CA ASN A 198 -9.74 -21.42 -7.19
C ASN A 198 -10.54 -20.31 -6.48
N ASN A 199 -10.26 -19.04 -6.77
CA ASN A 199 -11.02 -17.93 -6.22
C ASN A 199 -12.46 -17.92 -6.74
N GLN A 200 -12.68 -18.22 -8.02
CA GLN A 200 -14.01 -18.30 -8.61
C GLN A 200 -14.85 -19.38 -7.92
N GLN A 201 -14.30 -20.59 -7.80
CA GLN A 201 -14.98 -21.68 -7.09
C GLN A 201 -15.28 -21.31 -5.63
N THR A 202 -14.32 -20.70 -4.93
CA THR A 202 -14.51 -20.25 -3.53
C THR A 202 -15.65 -19.24 -3.42
N LEU A 203 -15.75 -18.31 -4.37
CA LEU A 203 -16.82 -17.30 -4.39
C LEU A 203 -18.19 -17.91 -4.74
N ASP A 204 -18.24 -18.84 -5.70
CA ASP A 204 -19.47 -19.55 -6.08
C ASP A 204 -20.02 -20.34 -4.88
N GLU A 205 -19.18 -21.13 -4.22
CA GLU A 205 -19.55 -21.90 -3.02
C GLU A 205 -20.01 -20.98 -1.87
N PHE A 206 -19.29 -19.88 -1.65
CA PHE A 206 -19.62 -18.92 -0.61
C PHE A 206 -20.98 -18.26 -0.86
N PHE A 207 -21.22 -17.69 -2.02
CA PHE A 207 -22.48 -16.97 -2.31
C PHE A 207 -23.68 -17.91 -2.43
N GLN A 208 -23.47 -19.16 -2.83
CA GLN A 208 -24.51 -20.18 -2.78
C GLN A 208 -24.93 -20.48 -1.33
N ALA A 209 -23.96 -20.58 -0.41
CA ALA A 209 -24.25 -20.81 1.01
C ALA A 209 -24.78 -19.56 1.74
N HIS A 210 -24.39 -18.35 1.30
CA HIS A 210 -24.68 -17.09 1.94
C HIS A 210 -25.33 -16.06 0.98
N PRO A 211 -26.54 -16.34 0.46
CA PRO A 211 -27.21 -15.46 -0.51
C PRO A 211 -27.61 -14.10 0.08
N LYS A 212 -27.55 -13.94 1.40
CA LYS A 212 -27.83 -12.69 2.12
C LYS A 212 -26.58 -11.81 2.32
N ALA A 213 -25.40 -12.25 1.91
CA ALA A 213 -24.15 -11.46 1.96
C ALA A 213 -24.18 -10.40 0.86
N VAL A 214 -24.69 -9.21 1.16
CA VAL A 214 -24.97 -8.15 0.18
C VAL A 214 -24.05 -6.92 0.29
N LEU A 215 -23.27 -6.80 1.35
CA LEU A 215 -22.25 -5.77 1.52
C LEU A 215 -20.88 -6.41 1.66
N GLY A 216 -19.86 -5.77 1.09
CA GLY A 216 -18.52 -6.31 1.16
C GLY A 216 -17.40 -5.28 1.12
N ILE A 217 -16.24 -5.69 1.62
CA ILE A 217 -15.01 -4.93 1.55
C ILE A 217 -13.84 -5.80 1.11
N VAL A 218 -13.01 -5.25 0.21
CA VAL A 218 -11.70 -5.81 -0.16
C VAL A 218 -10.61 -4.90 0.41
N PHE A 219 -9.74 -5.40 1.29
CA PHE A 219 -8.76 -4.60 2.02
C PHE A 219 -7.50 -4.22 1.22
N ASN A 220 -7.50 -4.45 -0.08
CA ASN A 220 -6.39 -4.10 -0.98
C ASN A 220 -6.89 -3.46 -2.28
N SER A 221 -5.97 -3.16 -3.20
CA SER A 221 -6.24 -2.50 -4.49
C SER A 221 -6.93 -3.38 -5.54
N ARG A 222 -7.32 -4.62 -5.23
CA ARG A 222 -7.82 -5.61 -6.20
C ARG A 222 -9.34 -5.79 -6.18
N VAL A 223 -10.08 -4.80 -5.74
CA VAL A 223 -11.56 -4.86 -5.73
C VAL A 223 -12.13 -5.11 -7.13
N TYR A 224 -11.43 -4.68 -8.18
CA TYR A 224 -11.83 -4.93 -9.57
C TYR A 224 -11.98 -6.42 -9.91
N GLN A 225 -11.14 -7.31 -9.33
CA GLN A 225 -11.24 -8.75 -9.56
C GLN A 225 -12.57 -9.32 -9.06
N LEU A 226 -13.02 -8.85 -7.90
CA LEU A 226 -14.32 -9.23 -7.38
C LEU A 226 -15.45 -8.57 -8.18
N GLY A 227 -15.29 -7.32 -8.60
CA GLY A 227 -16.25 -6.63 -9.47
C GLY A 227 -16.43 -7.36 -10.80
N GLU A 228 -15.35 -7.86 -11.40
CA GLU A 228 -15.39 -8.65 -12.63
C GLU A 228 -16.13 -9.99 -12.42
N TYR A 229 -15.84 -10.69 -11.33
CA TYR A 229 -16.57 -11.91 -10.96
C TYR A 229 -18.08 -11.61 -10.82
N LEU A 230 -18.47 -10.58 -10.09
CA LEU A 230 -19.86 -10.23 -9.83
C LEU A 230 -20.64 -9.81 -11.09
N ARG A 231 -19.98 -9.30 -12.13
CA ARG A 231 -20.62 -9.00 -13.42
C ARG A 231 -21.16 -10.25 -14.13
N HIS A 232 -20.57 -11.41 -13.85
CA HIS A 232 -20.91 -12.69 -14.47
C HIS A 232 -21.62 -13.66 -13.53
N ALA A 233 -21.63 -13.36 -12.24
CA ALA A 233 -22.28 -14.18 -11.22
C ALA A 233 -23.80 -13.90 -11.15
N GLU A 234 -24.57 -14.90 -10.74
CA GLU A 234 -26.01 -14.74 -10.44
C GLU A 234 -26.27 -13.94 -9.13
N HIS A 235 -25.21 -13.75 -8.34
CA HIS A 235 -25.27 -13.00 -7.09
C HIS A 235 -24.99 -11.51 -7.30
N SER A 236 -25.76 -10.66 -6.63
CA SER A 236 -25.54 -9.21 -6.64
C SER A 236 -25.29 -8.65 -5.25
N MET A 237 -24.28 -7.81 -5.12
CA MET A 237 -24.01 -7.06 -3.91
C MET A 237 -24.64 -5.67 -3.98
N LYS A 238 -25.21 -5.18 -2.88
CA LYS A 238 -25.74 -3.80 -2.77
C LYS A 238 -24.62 -2.78 -2.69
N GLY A 239 -23.51 -3.14 -2.06
CA GLY A 239 -22.35 -2.29 -1.90
C GLY A 239 -21.06 -3.09 -1.76
N LEU A 240 -20.05 -2.67 -2.50
CA LEU A 240 -18.69 -3.19 -2.43
C LEU A 240 -17.74 -2.01 -2.34
N ILE A 241 -16.83 -2.05 -1.37
CA ILE A 241 -15.79 -1.04 -1.22
C ILE A 241 -14.41 -1.68 -1.30
N GLY A 242 -13.46 -0.97 -1.86
CA GLY A 242 -12.06 -1.37 -1.94
C GLY A 242 -11.15 -0.18 -1.76
N TYR A 243 -9.88 -0.37 -2.11
CA TYR A 243 -8.84 0.64 -1.99
C TYR A 243 -8.27 0.96 -3.36
N ASP A 244 -7.71 2.17 -3.45
CA ASP A 244 -6.98 2.72 -4.57
C ASP A 244 -7.82 3.03 -5.81
N LEU A 245 -7.58 4.21 -6.38
CA LEU A 245 -8.23 4.68 -7.62
C LEU A 245 -7.47 4.17 -8.85
N LEU A 246 -7.30 2.84 -8.94
CA LEU A 246 -6.78 2.23 -10.16
C LEU A 246 -7.82 2.33 -11.28
N LYS A 247 -7.36 2.45 -12.53
CA LYS A 247 -8.25 2.47 -13.68
C LYS A 247 -9.21 1.26 -13.66
N ALA A 248 -8.69 0.06 -13.39
CA ALA A 248 -9.47 -1.15 -13.28
C ALA A 248 -10.51 -1.15 -12.13
N ASN A 249 -10.35 -0.29 -11.11
CA ASN A 249 -11.32 -0.16 -10.02
C ASN A 249 -12.43 0.85 -10.31
N VAL A 250 -12.29 1.66 -11.36
CA VAL A 250 -13.20 2.78 -11.68
C VAL A 250 -13.98 2.51 -12.97
N ASP A 251 -13.44 1.74 -13.90
CA ASP A 251 -14.09 1.30 -15.15
C ASP A 251 -15.04 0.13 -14.88
#